data_52f954fc9a327485990c567d1b93538a
#
_entry.id   52f954fc9a327485990c567d1b93538a
#
_cell.length_a   1.000
_cell.length_b   1.000
_cell.length_c   1.000
_cell.angle_alpha   90.00
_cell.angle_beta   90.00
_cell.angle_gamma   90.00
#
_symmetry.space_group_name_H-M   'P 1'
#
loop_
_entity.id
_entity.type
_entity.pdbx_description
1 polymer ?
#
loop_
_entity_poly.entity_id
_entity_poly.type
_entity_poly.pdbx_seq_one_letter_code
_entity_poly.pdbx_strand_id
1 'polypeptide(L)'
;MCRIRFMKYIYFFLLFLSSTIHSATIIYTDSYIDVINNQVKSNFSITIENDIITSIDKGFIAIDNEDTLLDLRGRTLMPGLMDMHVHFGQEYQSKAERPAKTERETSAIMAAKHALITLKAGFTTVRQVGDSGLIAISLRDLINSNQVLGPRIFTSGKSIATTGGHADHTNGISKDSYEYPAPEDGVINGPYEAFTAVRQRYKDGADGIKLTVTGGVLSVAKSGDNPQFTEEEVDAVVKAAKDYGMWVAVHAHGSEGMKRAVIAGVDSV
;
A
#
# COMPACT_ATOMS: atom_id res chain seq x y z
N MET A 1 76.82 19.14 27.20
CA MET A 1 76.28 19.26 25.81
C MET A 1 75.71 17.91 25.41
N CYS A 2 74.40 17.80 25.53
CA CYS A 2 73.64 16.57 25.22
C CYS A 2 72.83 16.83 23.94
N ARG A 3 73.14 16.13 22.86
CA ARG A 3 72.45 16.22 21.57
C ARG A 3 71.30 15.19 21.56
N ILE A 4 70.07 15.67 21.61
CA ILE A 4 68.87 14.83 21.41
C ILE A 4 68.66 14.71 19.90
N ARG A 5 68.72 13.47 19.38
CA ARG A 5 68.33 13.16 18.01
C ARG A 5 66.82 12.96 17.93
N PHE A 6 66.11 13.84 17.22
CA PHE A 6 64.71 13.66 16.83
C PHE A 6 64.61 12.60 15.73
N MET A 7 63.99 11.49 16.03
CA MET A 7 63.65 10.46 15.06
C MET A 7 62.26 10.76 14.54
N LYS A 8 62.13 11.15 13.27
CA LYS A 8 60.85 11.40 12.57
C LYS A 8 60.25 10.06 12.17
N TYR A 9 59.19 9.64 12.80
CA TYR A 9 58.32 8.54 12.33
C TYR A 9 57.39 9.06 11.25
N ILE A 10 57.56 8.61 10.01
CA ILE A 10 56.62 8.82 8.91
C ILE A 10 55.59 7.69 9.01
N TYR A 11 54.39 8.00 9.45
CA TYR A 11 53.24 7.10 9.35
C TYR A 11 52.71 7.11 7.92
N PHE A 12 52.92 6.02 7.21
CA PHE A 12 52.30 5.78 5.89
C PHE A 12 50.87 5.31 6.13
N PHE A 13 49.89 6.20 5.97
CA PHE A 13 48.49 5.89 6.07
C PHE A 13 48.06 5.23 4.73
N LEU A 14 48.00 3.90 4.67
CA LEU A 14 47.43 3.14 3.58
C LEU A 14 45.89 3.33 3.64
N LEU A 15 45.38 4.22 2.82
CA LEU A 15 43.94 4.29 2.50
C LEU A 15 43.58 3.03 1.70
N PHE A 16 43.03 2.02 2.37
CA PHE A 16 42.32 0.95 1.72
C PHE A 16 41.03 1.55 1.16
N LEU A 17 41.02 1.91 -0.12
CA LEU A 17 39.80 2.04 -0.90
C LEU A 17 39.18 0.65 -1.00
N SER A 18 38.31 0.29 -0.08
CA SER A 18 37.40 -0.83 -0.26
C SER A 18 36.40 -0.44 -1.37
N SER A 19 36.72 -0.82 -2.62
CA SER A 19 35.72 -0.88 -3.66
C SER A 19 34.66 -1.87 -3.18
N THR A 20 33.51 -1.40 -2.81
CA THR A 20 32.32 -2.24 -2.62
C THR A 20 31.99 -2.82 -3.99
N ILE A 21 32.34 -4.09 -4.19
CA ILE A 21 31.93 -4.83 -5.38
C ILE A 21 30.41 -4.95 -5.25
N HIS A 22 29.69 -4.21 -6.07
CA HIS A 22 28.23 -4.32 -6.16
C HIS A 22 27.94 -5.39 -7.21
N SER A 23 27.44 -6.54 -6.78
CA SER A 23 26.89 -7.56 -7.66
C SER A 23 25.58 -7.05 -8.26
N ALA A 24 25.50 -6.98 -9.57
CA ALA A 24 24.28 -6.64 -10.28
C ALA A 24 23.46 -7.90 -10.61
N THR A 25 22.15 -7.75 -10.76
CA THR A 25 21.32 -8.76 -11.42
C THR A 25 21.05 -8.28 -12.84
N ILE A 26 21.45 -9.09 -13.82
CA ILE A 26 21.26 -8.81 -15.24
C ILE A 26 20.17 -9.72 -15.78
N ILE A 27 19.13 -9.13 -16.35
CA ILE A 27 18.03 -9.86 -16.99
C ILE A 27 18.19 -9.79 -18.50
N TYR A 28 18.29 -10.95 -19.17
CA TYR A 28 18.16 -11.04 -20.61
C TYR A 28 16.72 -11.29 -21.01
N THR A 29 16.19 -10.54 -21.95
CA THR A 29 14.85 -10.74 -22.48
C THR A 29 14.79 -10.52 -24.00
N ASP A 30 14.02 -11.37 -24.68
CA ASP A 30 13.77 -11.21 -26.12
C ASP A 30 12.81 -10.06 -26.39
N SER A 31 11.93 -9.73 -25.45
CA SER A 31 11.04 -8.59 -25.57
C SER A 31 10.64 -8.00 -24.24
N TYR A 32 10.47 -6.68 -24.18
CA TYR A 32 9.84 -6.02 -23.05
C TYR A 32 8.83 -4.97 -23.49
N ILE A 33 7.83 -4.74 -22.64
CA ILE A 33 6.79 -3.75 -22.85
C ILE A 33 7.26 -2.42 -22.28
N ASP A 34 7.59 -1.47 -23.14
CA ASP A 34 7.90 -0.08 -22.79
C ASP A 34 6.58 0.70 -22.69
N VAL A 35 6.06 0.77 -21.47
CA VAL A 35 4.77 1.44 -21.18
C VAL A 35 4.83 2.96 -21.35
N ILE A 36 6.03 3.56 -21.26
CA ILE A 36 6.22 5.00 -21.42
C ILE A 36 6.05 5.40 -22.88
N ASN A 37 6.66 4.61 -23.79
CA ASN A 37 6.61 4.85 -25.22
C ASN A 37 5.53 4.04 -25.95
N ASN A 38 4.74 3.25 -25.24
CA ASN A 38 3.70 2.38 -25.78
C ASN A 38 4.22 1.47 -26.91
N GLN A 39 5.33 0.78 -26.66
CA GLN A 39 6.04 -0.05 -27.63
C GLN A 39 6.48 -1.37 -27.01
N VAL A 40 6.55 -2.41 -27.87
CA VAL A 40 7.26 -3.64 -27.53
C VAL A 40 8.65 -3.56 -28.14
N LYS A 41 9.68 -3.65 -27.32
CA LYS A 41 11.08 -3.60 -27.74
C LYS A 41 11.72 -4.99 -27.64
N SER A 42 12.67 -5.29 -28.53
CA SER A 42 13.25 -6.64 -28.65
C SER A 42 14.75 -6.66 -28.39
N ASN A 43 15.21 -7.76 -27.74
CA ASN A 43 16.60 -8.06 -27.44
C ASN A 43 17.24 -6.99 -26.55
N PHE A 44 16.98 -7.08 -25.25
CA PHE A 44 17.49 -6.15 -24.24
C PHE A 44 18.10 -6.88 -23.03
N SER A 45 19.06 -6.21 -22.43
CA SER A 45 19.56 -6.49 -21.08
C SER A 45 19.05 -5.42 -20.13
N ILE A 46 18.58 -5.83 -18.96
CA ILE A 46 18.15 -4.94 -17.88
C ILE A 46 19.05 -5.18 -16.68
N THR A 47 19.74 -4.14 -16.26
CA THR A 47 20.63 -4.19 -15.10
C THR A 47 19.92 -3.68 -13.86
N ILE A 48 19.99 -4.43 -12.78
CA ILE A 48 19.40 -4.11 -11.48
C ILE A 48 20.50 -4.10 -10.42
N GLU A 49 20.65 -2.97 -9.74
CA GLU A 49 21.55 -2.80 -8.60
C GLU A 49 20.76 -2.23 -7.42
N ASN A 50 20.93 -2.82 -6.23
CA ASN A 50 20.23 -2.38 -5.02
C ASN A 50 18.70 -2.22 -5.22
N ASP A 51 18.07 -3.21 -5.88
CA ASP A 51 16.63 -3.24 -6.19
C ASP A 51 16.14 -2.12 -7.13
N ILE A 52 17.05 -1.45 -7.84
CA ILE A 52 16.76 -0.38 -8.78
C ILE A 52 17.25 -0.78 -10.18
N ILE A 53 16.41 -0.56 -11.21
CA ILE A 53 16.83 -0.68 -12.59
C ILE A 53 17.78 0.48 -12.91
N THR A 54 19.06 0.17 -13.13
CA THR A 54 20.11 1.16 -13.41
C THR A 54 20.32 1.38 -14.90
N SER A 55 20.10 0.35 -15.72
CA SER A 55 20.13 0.49 -17.18
C SER A 55 19.20 -0.46 -17.91
N ILE A 56 18.83 -0.11 -19.15
CA ILE A 56 18.12 -0.94 -20.12
C ILE A 56 18.85 -0.81 -21.44
N ASP A 57 19.67 -1.80 -21.78
CA ASP A 57 20.58 -1.78 -22.91
C ASP A 57 20.11 -2.68 -24.05
N LYS A 58 20.25 -2.22 -25.29
CA LYS A 58 19.93 -3.02 -26.45
C LYS A 58 20.98 -4.10 -26.67
N GLY A 59 20.54 -5.32 -26.90
CA GLY A 59 21.40 -6.50 -27.02
C GLY A 59 21.64 -7.18 -25.68
N PHE A 60 22.48 -8.22 -25.71
CA PHE A 60 22.85 -8.97 -24.51
C PHE A 60 24.26 -8.55 -24.10
N ILE A 61 24.36 -7.77 -23.03
CA ILE A 61 25.63 -7.26 -22.49
C ILE A 61 26.48 -8.38 -21.89
N ALA A 62 27.77 -8.16 -21.78
CA ALA A 62 28.66 -9.07 -21.05
C ALA A 62 28.31 -9.08 -19.55
N ILE A 63 28.54 -10.21 -18.90
CA ILE A 63 28.26 -10.43 -17.47
C ILE A 63 29.60 -10.58 -16.78
N ASP A 64 29.79 -9.85 -15.70
CA ASP A 64 30.96 -10.00 -14.86
C ASP A 64 30.82 -11.21 -13.92
N ASN A 65 31.93 -11.73 -13.43
CA ASN A 65 31.95 -12.93 -12.58
C ASN A 65 31.16 -12.79 -11.27
N GLU A 66 30.95 -11.57 -10.83
CA GLU A 66 30.23 -11.22 -9.60
C GLU A 66 28.72 -11.06 -9.82
N ASP A 67 28.30 -10.93 -11.09
CA ASP A 67 26.90 -10.66 -11.44
C ASP A 67 26.04 -11.92 -11.49
N THR A 68 24.75 -11.74 -11.24
CA THR A 68 23.74 -12.80 -11.39
C THR A 68 23.00 -12.62 -12.69
N LEU A 69 23.05 -13.63 -13.57
CA LEU A 69 22.25 -13.67 -14.79
C LEU A 69 20.88 -14.31 -14.52
N LEU A 70 19.82 -13.59 -14.89
CA LEU A 70 18.48 -14.14 -15.04
C LEU A 70 18.11 -14.18 -16.54
N ASP A 71 18.28 -15.35 -17.16
CA ASP A 71 17.99 -15.54 -18.58
C ASP A 71 16.48 -15.82 -18.77
N LEU A 72 15.76 -14.79 -19.24
CA LEU A 72 14.34 -14.83 -19.56
C LEU A 72 14.07 -14.73 -21.08
N ARG A 73 15.05 -15.11 -21.91
CA ARG A 73 14.82 -15.23 -23.36
C ARG A 73 13.71 -16.25 -23.64
N GLY A 74 12.88 -15.98 -24.65
CA GLY A 74 11.62 -16.71 -24.89
C GLY A 74 10.42 -16.18 -24.12
N ARG A 75 10.60 -15.14 -23.29
CA ARG A 75 9.53 -14.50 -22.54
C ARG A 75 9.45 -13.00 -22.83
N THR A 76 8.27 -12.44 -22.62
CA THR A 76 8.07 -10.99 -22.65
C THR A 76 8.09 -10.44 -21.22
N LEU A 77 9.00 -9.51 -20.95
CA LEU A 77 9.07 -8.82 -19.68
C LEU A 77 8.13 -7.61 -19.69
N MET A 78 7.50 -7.34 -18.58
CA MET A 78 6.63 -6.17 -18.40
C MET A 78 6.77 -5.62 -16.98
N PRO A 79 6.44 -4.34 -16.75
CA PRO A 79 6.31 -3.81 -15.39
C PRO A 79 5.29 -4.63 -14.61
N GLY A 80 5.51 -4.77 -13.30
CA GLY A 80 4.53 -5.42 -12.44
C GLY A 80 3.17 -4.73 -12.48
N LEU A 81 2.11 -5.52 -12.45
CA LEU A 81 0.74 -5.02 -12.41
C LEU A 81 0.46 -4.30 -11.08
N MET A 82 -0.49 -3.36 -11.11
CA MET A 82 -0.95 -2.64 -9.93
C MET A 82 -2.45 -2.85 -9.76
N ASP A 83 -2.87 -3.21 -8.53
CA ASP A 83 -4.28 -3.27 -8.16
C ASP A 83 -4.58 -2.16 -7.14
N MET A 84 -5.44 -1.23 -7.54
CA MET A 84 -5.74 -0.02 -6.75
C MET A 84 -6.89 -0.21 -5.76
N HIS A 85 -7.43 -1.45 -5.61
CA HIS A 85 -8.53 -1.71 -4.68
C HIS A 85 -8.54 -3.17 -4.19
N VAL A 86 -7.82 -3.46 -3.10
CA VAL A 86 -7.77 -4.78 -2.49
C VAL A 86 -8.19 -4.77 -1.01
N HIS A 87 -8.58 -5.97 -0.51
CA HIS A 87 -8.91 -6.22 0.89
C HIS A 87 -8.30 -7.55 1.34
N PHE A 88 -7.02 -7.57 1.72
CA PHE A 88 -6.27 -8.80 1.99
C PHE A 88 -6.74 -9.61 3.20
N GLY A 89 -7.25 -8.95 4.23
CA GLY A 89 -7.73 -9.62 5.44
C GLY A 89 -9.08 -10.34 5.31
N GLN A 90 -9.69 -10.31 4.12
CA GLN A 90 -11.04 -10.83 3.88
C GLN A 90 -11.08 -11.76 2.67
N GLU A 91 -11.91 -12.79 2.74
CA GLU A 91 -12.36 -13.57 1.58
C GLU A 91 -13.83 -13.26 1.32
N TYR A 92 -14.23 -13.24 0.04
CA TYR A 92 -15.63 -13.15 -0.30
C TYR A 92 -16.34 -14.43 0.19
N GLN A 93 -17.28 -14.24 1.09
CA GLN A 93 -18.13 -15.29 1.59
C GLN A 93 -19.58 -14.85 1.46
N SER A 94 -20.48 -15.77 1.14
CA SER A 94 -21.91 -15.49 1.17
C SER A 94 -22.33 -15.07 2.59
N LYS A 95 -23.40 -14.26 2.70
CA LYS A 95 -23.91 -13.85 4.03
C LYS A 95 -24.19 -15.03 4.96
N ALA A 96 -24.56 -16.19 4.40
CA ALA A 96 -24.85 -17.43 5.14
C ALA A 96 -23.59 -18.11 5.69
N GLU A 97 -22.45 -17.90 5.04
CA GLU A 97 -21.17 -18.57 5.39
C GLU A 97 -20.24 -17.64 6.20
N ARG A 98 -20.57 -16.35 6.25
CA ARG A 98 -19.75 -15.38 6.96
C ARG A 98 -19.84 -15.64 8.46
N PRO A 99 -18.74 -15.97 9.16
CA PRO A 99 -18.76 -16.06 10.61
C PRO A 99 -19.18 -14.72 11.20
N ALA A 100 -19.89 -14.74 12.30
CA ALA A 100 -20.37 -13.55 12.99
C ALA A 100 -19.21 -12.62 13.38
N LYS A 101 -18.03 -13.19 13.58
CA LYS A 101 -16.79 -12.45 13.87
C LYS A 101 -15.58 -13.31 13.45
N THR A 102 -14.67 -12.74 12.70
CA THR A 102 -13.37 -13.35 12.44
C THR A 102 -12.34 -12.71 13.35
N GLU A 103 -11.56 -13.52 14.05
CA GLU A 103 -10.48 -13.01 14.90
C GLU A 103 -9.43 -12.27 14.06
N ARG A 104 -8.86 -11.21 14.64
CA ARG A 104 -7.88 -10.35 13.95
C ARG A 104 -6.64 -11.13 13.54
N GLU A 105 -6.22 -12.07 14.35
CA GLU A 105 -5.08 -12.95 14.08
C GLU A 105 -5.32 -13.81 12.84
N THR A 106 -6.51 -14.37 12.70
CA THR A 106 -6.91 -15.11 11.50
C THR A 106 -6.87 -14.21 10.27
N SER A 107 -7.44 -13.00 10.37
CA SER A 107 -7.42 -12.04 9.28
C SER A 107 -6.00 -11.60 8.91
N ALA A 108 -5.09 -11.47 9.86
CA ALA A 108 -3.69 -11.13 9.60
C ALA A 108 -2.94 -12.25 8.86
N ILE A 109 -3.14 -13.51 9.25
CA ILE A 109 -2.56 -14.68 8.57
C ILE A 109 -3.11 -14.79 7.15
N MET A 110 -4.42 -14.59 6.97
CA MET A 110 -5.06 -14.58 5.65
C MET A 110 -4.53 -13.45 4.78
N ALA A 111 -4.30 -12.26 5.34
CA ALA A 111 -3.74 -11.13 4.61
C ALA A 111 -2.34 -11.44 4.05
N ALA A 112 -1.47 -12.07 4.82
CA ALA A 112 -0.15 -12.50 4.36
C ALA A 112 -0.25 -13.55 3.23
N LYS A 113 -1.16 -14.53 3.36
CA LYS A 113 -1.44 -15.52 2.32
C LYS A 113 -1.90 -14.85 1.01
N HIS A 114 -2.87 -13.93 1.10
CA HIS A 114 -3.41 -13.25 -0.08
C HIS A 114 -2.39 -12.32 -0.74
N ALA A 115 -1.57 -11.62 0.05
CA ALA A 115 -0.47 -10.82 -0.47
C ALA A 115 0.50 -11.65 -1.32
N LEU A 116 0.89 -12.83 -0.84
CA LEU A 116 1.76 -13.74 -1.59
C LEU A 116 1.09 -14.25 -2.88
N ILE A 117 -0.20 -14.60 -2.84
CA ILE A 117 -0.96 -15.04 -4.03
C ILE A 117 -1.01 -13.90 -5.05
N THR A 118 -1.31 -12.68 -4.60
CA THR A 118 -1.38 -11.48 -5.44
C THR A 118 -0.03 -11.18 -6.10
N LEU A 119 1.08 -11.25 -5.34
CA LEU A 119 2.42 -11.09 -5.90
C LEU A 119 2.72 -12.16 -6.97
N LYS A 120 2.41 -13.43 -6.70
CA LYS A 120 2.61 -14.53 -7.65
C LYS A 120 1.76 -14.41 -8.91
N ALA A 121 0.62 -13.71 -8.84
CA ALA A 121 -0.20 -13.38 -10.01
C ALA A 121 0.35 -12.22 -10.85
N GLY A 122 1.48 -11.59 -10.44
CA GLY A 122 2.15 -10.51 -11.14
C GLY A 122 1.80 -9.10 -10.66
N PHE A 123 1.00 -8.97 -9.61
CA PHE A 123 0.72 -7.66 -9.00
C PHE A 123 1.81 -7.31 -8.00
N THR A 124 2.67 -6.38 -8.37
CA THR A 124 3.82 -5.96 -7.53
C THR A 124 3.53 -4.76 -6.65
N THR A 125 2.42 -4.07 -6.90
CA THR A 125 1.95 -2.93 -6.10
C THR A 125 0.44 -3.02 -5.92
N VAL A 126 -0.04 -2.74 -4.72
CA VAL A 126 -1.48 -2.71 -4.43
C VAL A 126 -1.85 -1.53 -3.54
N ARG A 127 -3.12 -1.11 -3.64
CA ARG A 127 -3.73 -0.18 -2.70
C ARG A 127 -4.81 -0.88 -1.88
N GLN A 128 -4.54 -1.09 -0.60
CA GLN A 128 -5.46 -1.68 0.37
C GLN A 128 -6.38 -0.60 0.93
N VAL A 129 -7.64 -0.59 0.54
CA VAL A 129 -8.60 0.46 0.87
C VAL A 129 -9.65 0.00 1.88
N GLY A 130 -9.25 -0.04 3.11
CA GLY A 130 -10.07 -0.45 4.25
C GLY A 130 -9.62 -1.78 4.85
N ASP A 131 -9.56 -1.81 6.17
CA ASP A 131 -9.04 -2.92 6.93
C ASP A 131 -9.68 -3.02 8.32
N SER A 132 -9.37 -4.09 9.03
CA SER A 132 -9.74 -4.32 10.43
C SER A 132 -8.55 -4.06 11.35
N GLY A 133 -8.47 -2.86 11.91
CA GLY A 133 -7.37 -2.49 12.80
C GLY A 133 -6.11 -2.11 12.03
N LEU A 134 -4.96 -2.68 12.39
CA LEU A 134 -3.63 -2.36 11.84
C LEU A 134 -3.06 -3.47 10.93
N ILE A 135 -3.89 -4.39 10.44
CA ILE A 135 -3.42 -5.59 9.73
C ILE A 135 -2.63 -5.21 8.48
N ALA A 136 -3.19 -4.35 7.62
CA ALA A 136 -2.52 -3.96 6.38
C ALA A 136 -1.28 -3.10 6.61
N ILE A 137 -1.29 -2.25 7.63
CA ILE A 137 -0.13 -1.44 8.03
C ILE A 137 1.00 -2.36 8.50
N SER A 138 0.71 -3.30 9.41
CA SER A 138 1.69 -4.27 9.90
C SER A 138 2.23 -5.16 8.77
N LEU A 139 1.36 -5.62 7.87
CA LEU A 139 1.77 -6.43 6.72
C LEU A 139 2.69 -5.63 5.78
N ARG A 140 2.36 -4.38 5.47
CA ARG A 140 3.21 -3.47 4.68
C ARG A 140 4.59 -3.34 5.30
N ASP A 141 4.66 -3.09 6.60
CA ASP A 141 5.92 -2.85 7.31
C ASP A 141 6.79 -4.13 7.37
N LEU A 142 6.17 -5.29 7.52
CA LEU A 142 6.86 -6.58 7.45
C LEU A 142 7.36 -6.91 6.02
N ILE A 143 6.61 -6.54 4.98
CA ILE A 143 7.06 -6.66 3.60
C ILE A 143 8.22 -5.70 3.31
N ASN A 144 8.11 -4.45 3.71
CA ASN A 144 9.15 -3.43 3.53
C ASN A 144 10.46 -3.77 4.27
N SER A 145 10.36 -4.53 5.37
CA SER A 145 11.53 -5.03 6.12
C SER A 145 11.98 -6.43 5.68
N ASN A 146 11.48 -6.95 4.55
CA ASN A 146 11.83 -8.26 3.98
C ASN A 146 11.54 -9.47 4.91
N GLN A 147 10.63 -9.34 5.86
CA GLN A 147 10.24 -10.43 6.76
C GLN A 147 9.07 -11.27 6.18
N VAL A 148 8.26 -10.69 5.32
CA VAL A 148 7.15 -11.34 4.63
C VAL A 148 7.21 -11.02 3.14
N LEU A 149 6.92 -12.01 2.30
CA LEU A 149 6.85 -11.80 0.85
C LEU A 149 5.46 -11.31 0.45
N GLY A 150 5.42 -10.23 -0.32
CA GLY A 150 4.20 -9.63 -0.84
C GLY A 150 4.48 -8.46 -1.78
N PRO A 151 3.43 -7.88 -2.37
CA PRO A 151 3.56 -6.67 -3.19
C PRO A 151 3.85 -5.45 -2.32
N ARG A 152 4.31 -4.36 -2.92
CA ARG A 152 4.32 -3.05 -2.24
C ARG A 152 2.89 -2.64 -1.90
N ILE A 153 2.63 -2.32 -0.65
CA ILE A 153 1.29 -1.97 -0.17
C ILE A 153 1.23 -0.48 0.16
N PHE A 154 0.20 0.21 -0.36
CA PHE A 154 -0.27 1.50 0.13
C PHE A 154 -1.61 1.26 0.83
N THR A 155 -1.79 1.74 2.06
CA THR A 155 -3.00 1.42 2.82
C THR A 155 -3.65 2.62 3.49
N SER A 156 -4.99 2.60 3.51
CA SER A 156 -5.79 3.54 4.29
C SER A 156 -5.98 3.12 5.76
N GLY A 157 -5.51 1.93 6.13
CA GLY A 157 -5.91 1.35 7.40
C GLY A 157 -7.44 1.18 7.49
N LYS A 158 -8.01 1.45 8.64
CA LYS A 158 -9.46 1.30 8.89
C LYS A 158 -10.27 2.38 8.16
N SER A 159 -11.34 1.98 7.50
CA SER A 159 -12.26 2.91 6.81
C SER A 159 -12.93 3.87 7.79
N ILE A 160 -13.38 5.03 7.26
CA ILE A 160 -14.19 5.99 7.99
C ILE A 160 -15.63 5.94 7.44
N ALA A 161 -16.60 5.83 8.34
CA ALA A 161 -18.04 5.80 8.08
C ALA A 161 -18.77 6.74 9.03
N THR A 162 -20.05 6.99 8.78
CA THR A 162 -20.96 7.57 9.75
C THR A 162 -21.64 6.49 10.59
N THR A 163 -22.25 6.83 11.70
CA THR A 163 -23.07 5.90 12.50
C THR A 163 -24.13 5.25 11.61
N GLY A 164 -24.15 3.91 11.60
CA GLY A 164 -25.02 3.12 10.73
C GLY A 164 -24.63 3.10 9.26
N GLY A 165 -23.53 3.74 8.88
CA GLY A 165 -22.99 3.78 7.52
C GLY A 165 -22.39 2.45 7.08
N HIS A 166 -22.00 2.36 5.80
CA HIS A 166 -21.54 1.10 5.16
C HIS A 166 -20.38 0.41 5.90
N ALA A 167 -19.41 1.18 6.34
CA ALA A 167 -18.22 0.64 7.06
C ALA A 167 -18.32 0.79 8.59
N ASP A 168 -19.49 1.10 9.14
CA ASP A 168 -19.69 1.05 10.59
C ASP A 168 -19.64 -0.42 11.04
N HIS A 169 -18.56 -0.76 11.73
CA HIS A 169 -18.27 -2.11 12.16
C HIS A 169 -19.20 -2.64 13.26
N THR A 170 -20.05 -1.78 13.83
CA THR A 170 -21.06 -2.15 14.84
C THR A 170 -22.42 -2.50 14.24
N ASN A 171 -22.58 -2.33 12.91
CA ASN A 171 -23.82 -2.67 12.23
C ASN A 171 -24.21 -4.15 12.39
N GLY A 172 -25.41 -4.40 12.89
CA GLY A 172 -25.93 -5.75 13.10
C GLY A 172 -25.44 -6.45 14.37
N ILE A 173 -24.67 -5.75 15.21
CA ILE A 173 -24.24 -6.26 16.54
C ILE A 173 -25.22 -5.75 17.62
N SER A 174 -25.50 -6.58 18.63
CA SER A 174 -26.33 -6.14 19.77
C SER A 174 -25.64 -5.01 20.51
N LYS A 175 -26.41 -3.98 20.88
CA LYS A 175 -25.91 -2.81 21.62
C LYS A 175 -25.25 -3.18 22.95
N ASP A 176 -25.63 -4.30 23.54
CA ASP A 176 -25.06 -4.80 24.79
C ASP A 176 -23.67 -5.46 24.61
N SER A 177 -23.23 -5.62 23.34
CA SER A 177 -22.01 -6.35 22.97
C SER A 177 -20.86 -5.44 22.49
N TYR A 178 -21.05 -4.13 22.46
CA TYR A 178 -20.00 -3.18 22.07
C TYR A 178 -20.18 -1.84 22.80
N GLU A 179 -19.06 -1.12 22.96
CA GLU A 179 -19.08 0.29 23.34
C GLU A 179 -19.37 1.16 22.11
N TYR A 180 -19.97 2.33 22.31
CA TYR A 180 -20.22 3.27 21.22
C TYR A 180 -18.90 3.60 20.51
N PRO A 181 -18.80 3.40 19.18
CA PRO A 181 -17.55 3.64 18.47
C PRO A 181 -17.20 5.14 18.50
N ALA A 182 -15.95 5.42 18.82
CA ALA A 182 -15.40 6.76 18.78
C ALA A 182 -14.89 7.12 17.37
N PRO A 183 -14.62 8.41 17.08
CA PRO A 183 -14.01 8.81 15.81
C PRO A 183 -12.69 8.10 15.50
N GLU A 184 -11.92 7.76 16.53
CA GLU A 184 -10.70 6.96 16.44
C GLU A 184 -10.98 5.55 15.90
N ASP A 185 -12.18 5.02 16.15
CA ASP A 185 -12.63 3.76 15.60
C ASP A 185 -13.12 3.84 14.15
N GLY A 186 -13.17 5.05 13.60
CA GLY A 186 -13.57 5.31 12.22
C GLY A 186 -15.08 5.50 12.06
N VAL A 187 -15.83 5.80 13.11
CA VAL A 187 -17.23 6.20 13.01
C VAL A 187 -17.36 7.65 13.45
N ILE A 188 -17.84 8.51 12.54
CA ILE A 188 -17.89 9.95 12.74
C ILE A 188 -19.29 10.50 12.50
N ASN A 189 -19.62 11.58 13.20
CA ASN A 189 -20.87 12.34 13.06
C ASN A 189 -20.54 13.83 13.17
N GLY A 190 -20.10 14.40 12.08
CA GLY A 190 -19.78 15.82 11.97
C GLY A 190 -18.32 16.15 11.65
N PRO A 191 -18.05 17.37 11.19
CA PRO A 191 -16.74 17.80 10.70
C PRO A 191 -15.62 17.70 11.73
N TYR A 192 -15.88 17.98 13.01
CA TYR A 192 -14.85 17.91 14.07
C TYR A 192 -14.36 16.48 14.32
N GLU A 193 -15.28 15.52 14.28
CA GLU A 193 -14.94 14.10 14.43
C GLU A 193 -14.18 13.58 13.20
N ALA A 194 -14.44 14.14 12.01
CA ALA A 194 -13.68 13.86 10.80
C ALA A 194 -12.18 14.16 10.98
N PHE A 195 -11.84 15.33 11.54
CA PHE A 195 -10.44 15.66 11.86
C PHE A 195 -9.81 14.66 12.84
N THR A 196 -10.55 14.23 13.85
CA THR A 196 -10.08 13.25 14.84
C THR A 196 -9.78 11.90 14.17
N ALA A 197 -10.71 11.41 13.35
CA ALA A 197 -10.56 10.15 12.64
C ALA A 197 -9.35 10.16 11.68
N VAL A 198 -9.17 11.23 10.89
CA VAL A 198 -8.04 11.37 9.97
C VAL A 198 -6.71 11.40 10.73
N ARG A 199 -6.63 12.17 11.82
CA ARG A 199 -5.41 12.23 12.65
C ARG A 199 -5.07 10.88 13.29
N GLN A 200 -6.09 10.10 13.66
CA GLN A 200 -5.86 8.74 14.13
C GLN A 200 -5.30 7.85 13.02
N ARG A 201 -5.82 7.91 11.78
CA ARG A 201 -5.24 7.17 10.62
C ARG A 201 -3.80 7.56 10.38
N TYR A 202 -3.48 8.85 10.41
CA TYR A 202 -2.10 9.33 10.32
C TYR A 202 -1.21 8.78 11.44
N LYS A 203 -1.67 8.84 12.68
CA LYS A 203 -0.96 8.28 13.84
C LYS A 203 -0.73 6.78 13.72
N ASP A 204 -1.71 6.06 13.17
CA ASP A 204 -1.64 4.62 12.91
C ASP A 204 -0.62 4.27 11.80
N GLY A 205 -0.17 5.26 11.01
CA GLY A 205 0.77 5.08 9.91
C GLY A 205 0.11 4.75 8.57
N ALA A 206 -1.17 5.09 8.38
CA ALA A 206 -1.85 4.93 7.09
C ALA A 206 -1.28 5.90 6.04
N ASP A 207 -1.27 5.48 4.78
CA ASP A 207 -0.82 6.27 3.62
C ASP A 207 -1.93 7.15 3.06
N GLY A 208 -3.17 6.87 3.40
CA GLY A 208 -4.35 7.58 2.92
C GLY A 208 -5.59 7.29 3.74
N ILE A 209 -6.72 7.78 3.26
CA ILE A 209 -8.03 7.64 3.90
C ILE A 209 -8.98 6.86 3.00
N LYS A 210 -9.78 5.99 3.57
CA LYS A 210 -10.96 5.40 2.93
C LYS A 210 -12.23 5.89 3.57
N LEU A 211 -13.12 6.49 2.77
CA LEU A 211 -14.48 6.85 3.16
C LEU A 211 -15.50 5.90 2.53
N THR A 212 -16.67 5.78 3.18
CA THR A 212 -17.82 5.09 2.62
C THR A 212 -19.02 6.02 2.62
N VAL A 213 -19.15 6.83 1.54
CA VAL A 213 -20.12 7.94 1.46
C VAL A 213 -21.53 7.53 1.09
N THR A 214 -21.73 6.27 0.66
CA THR A 214 -23.05 5.67 0.45
C THR A 214 -23.10 4.29 1.08
N GLY A 215 -24.28 3.67 1.09
CA GLY A 215 -24.38 2.24 1.33
C GLY A 215 -23.69 1.42 0.23
N GLY A 216 -23.86 0.13 0.26
CA GLY A 216 -23.28 -0.80 -0.71
C GLY A 216 -24.01 -2.14 -0.68
N VAL A 217 -23.79 -2.97 -1.69
CA VAL A 217 -24.46 -4.29 -1.85
C VAL A 217 -24.27 -5.20 -0.64
N LEU A 218 -23.11 -5.11 0.00
CA LEU A 218 -22.76 -5.95 1.16
C LEU A 218 -23.09 -5.27 2.51
N SER A 219 -23.61 -4.03 2.51
CA SER A 219 -23.93 -3.36 3.76
C SER A 219 -25.24 -3.87 4.37
N VAL A 220 -25.33 -3.70 5.70
CA VAL A 220 -26.56 -3.94 6.46
C VAL A 220 -27.54 -2.76 6.30
N ALA A 221 -27.06 -1.62 5.78
CA ALA A 221 -27.87 -0.43 5.54
C ALA A 221 -29.06 -0.72 4.61
N LYS A 222 -30.18 -0.07 4.87
CA LYS A 222 -31.43 -0.27 4.12
C LYS A 222 -31.37 0.18 2.66
N SER A 223 -30.46 1.10 2.33
CA SER A 223 -30.26 1.64 0.97
C SER A 223 -28.79 1.62 0.60
N GLY A 224 -28.48 1.11 -0.60
CA GLY A 224 -27.16 1.17 -1.21
C GLY A 224 -26.83 2.52 -1.84
N ASP A 225 -27.85 3.33 -2.17
CA ASP A 225 -27.70 4.51 -3.04
C ASP A 225 -27.70 5.84 -2.27
N ASN A 226 -28.31 5.87 -1.08
CA ASN A 226 -28.42 7.12 -0.35
C ASN A 226 -27.07 7.58 0.20
N PRO A 227 -26.79 8.91 0.17
CA PRO A 227 -25.60 9.47 0.79
C PRO A 227 -25.65 9.26 2.30
N GLN A 228 -24.50 8.96 2.88
CA GLN A 228 -24.32 8.70 4.31
C GLN A 228 -23.46 9.76 4.99
N PHE A 229 -22.86 10.65 4.22
CA PHE A 229 -22.09 11.80 4.69
C PHE A 229 -22.73 13.10 4.21
N THR A 230 -22.67 14.14 5.02
CA THR A 230 -22.95 15.51 4.56
C THR A 230 -21.79 16.04 3.73
N GLU A 231 -22.00 17.13 3.00
CA GLU A 231 -20.93 17.79 2.25
C GLU A 231 -19.82 18.27 3.18
N GLU A 232 -20.19 18.87 4.31
CA GLU A 232 -19.27 19.40 5.31
C GLU A 232 -18.38 18.32 5.94
N GLU A 233 -18.92 17.12 6.13
CA GLU A 233 -18.14 15.99 6.66
C GLU A 233 -17.11 15.49 5.65
N VAL A 234 -17.49 15.34 4.37
CA VAL A 234 -16.57 14.94 3.32
C VAL A 234 -15.47 15.99 3.13
N ASP A 235 -15.85 17.27 3.08
CA ASP A 235 -14.91 18.39 2.98
C ASP A 235 -13.92 18.40 4.15
N ALA A 236 -14.38 18.16 5.35
CA ALA A 236 -13.54 18.12 6.55
C ALA A 236 -12.52 16.97 6.48
N VAL A 237 -12.93 15.78 6.01
CA VAL A 237 -12.02 14.66 5.82
C VAL A 237 -10.97 14.97 4.77
N VAL A 238 -11.38 15.47 3.59
CA VAL A 238 -10.45 15.81 2.49
C VAL A 238 -9.46 16.89 2.93
N LYS A 239 -9.94 17.92 3.61
CA LYS A 239 -9.09 18.99 4.14
C LYS A 239 -8.08 18.46 5.15
N ALA A 240 -8.53 17.66 6.12
CA ALA A 240 -7.63 17.07 7.11
C ALA A 240 -6.60 16.14 6.47
N ALA A 241 -7.01 15.29 5.53
CA ALA A 241 -6.12 14.39 4.80
C ALA A 241 -5.03 15.16 4.03
N LYS A 242 -5.40 16.25 3.38
CA LYS A 242 -4.52 17.12 2.63
C LYS A 242 -3.42 17.77 3.49
N ASP A 243 -3.77 18.18 4.71
CA ASP A 243 -2.81 18.74 5.67
C ASP A 243 -1.70 17.74 6.04
N TYR A 244 -1.97 16.44 5.93
CA TYR A 244 -1.02 15.36 6.20
C TYR A 244 -0.44 14.69 4.94
N GLY A 245 -0.73 15.20 3.75
CA GLY A 245 -0.27 14.64 2.48
C GLY A 245 -0.86 13.25 2.16
N MET A 246 -2.03 12.95 2.72
CA MET A 246 -2.73 11.67 2.56
C MET A 246 -3.73 11.74 1.41
N TRP A 247 -3.76 10.69 0.57
CA TRP A 247 -4.80 10.54 -0.45
C TRP A 247 -6.14 10.11 0.18
N VAL A 248 -7.25 10.38 -0.52
CA VAL A 248 -8.61 10.01 -0.10
C VAL A 248 -9.26 9.15 -1.19
N ALA A 249 -9.59 7.90 -0.85
CA ALA A 249 -10.36 6.99 -1.70
C ALA A 249 -11.76 6.81 -1.13
N VAL A 250 -12.76 6.73 -2.01
CA VAL A 250 -14.17 6.69 -1.60
C VAL A 250 -14.87 5.44 -2.13
N HIS A 251 -15.72 4.84 -1.29
CA HIS A 251 -16.77 3.93 -1.71
C HIS A 251 -18.05 4.74 -1.97
N ALA A 252 -18.59 4.64 -3.18
CA ALA A 252 -19.87 5.25 -3.53
C ALA A 252 -20.58 4.46 -4.62
N HIS A 253 -21.86 4.15 -4.41
CA HIS A 253 -22.77 3.58 -5.42
C HIS A 253 -23.76 4.62 -5.90
N GLY A 254 -24.38 5.37 -4.97
CA GLY A 254 -25.38 6.37 -5.29
C GLY A 254 -24.76 7.66 -5.85
N SER A 255 -25.40 8.21 -6.88
CA SER A 255 -24.92 9.39 -7.60
C SER A 255 -24.73 10.62 -6.72
N GLU A 256 -25.60 10.83 -5.74
CA GLU A 256 -25.52 12.00 -4.84
C GLU A 256 -24.29 11.91 -3.92
N GLY A 257 -24.03 10.75 -3.31
CA GLY A 257 -22.83 10.57 -2.48
C GLY A 257 -21.54 10.67 -3.31
N MET A 258 -21.53 10.09 -4.51
CA MET A 258 -20.43 10.21 -5.45
C MET A 258 -20.17 11.67 -5.84
N LYS A 259 -21.21 12.44 -6.13
CA LYS A 259 -21.12 13.87 -6.48
C LYS A 259 -20.49 14.68 -5.34
N ARG A 260 -20.95 14.47 -4.08
CA ARG A 260 -20.36 15.13 -2.90
C ARG A 260 -18.88 14.83 -2.77
N ALA A 261 -18.50 13.56 -2.94
CA ALA A 261 -17.09 13.15 -2.89
C ALA A 261 -16.24 13.83 -3.96
N VAL A 262 -16.70 13.85 -5.21
CA VAL A 262 -15.97 14.47 -6.33
C VAL A 262 -15.84 15.99 -6.14
N ILE A 263 -16.91 16.67 -5.70
CA ILE A 263 -16.89 18.12 -5.43
C ILE A 263 -15.91 18.44 -4.30
N ALA A 264 -15.87 17.65 -3.24
CA ALA A 264 -14.91 17.80 -2.14
C ALA A 264 -13.43 17.58 -2.57
N GLY A 265 -13.19 16.99 -3.74
CA GLY A 265 -11.86 16.80 -4.31
C GLY A 265 -11.14 15.57 -3.77
N VAL A 266 -11.86 14.43 -3.66
CA VAL A 266 -11.24 13.12 -3.37
C VAL A 266 -10.38 12.65 -4.54
N ASP A 267 -9.38 11.80 -4.27
CA ASP A 267 -8.43 11.34 -5.28
C ASP A 267 -8.98 10.19 -6.14
N SER A 268 -9.93 9.42 -5.61
CA SER A 268 -10.56 8.30 -6.35
C SER A 268 -11.90 7.88 -5.73
N VAL A 269 -12.78 7.37 -6.59
CA VAL A 269 -14.08 6.78 -6.24
C VAL A 269 -14.09 5.33 -6.69
#